data_a37941dd0d5d7549cab1bf45ad87d9e8
#
_entry.id   a37941dd0d5d7549cab1bf45ad87d9e8
#
_cell.length_a   1.000
_cell.length_b   1.000
_cell.length_c   1.000
_cell.angle_alpha   90.00
_cell.angle_beta   90.00
_cell.angle_gamma   90.00
#
_symmetry.space_group_name_H-M   'P 1'
#
loop_
_entity.id
_entity.type
_entity.pdbx_description
1 polymer ?
#
loop_
_entity_poly.entity_id
_entity_poly.type
_entity_poly.pdbx_seq_one_letter_code
_entity_poly.pdbx_strand_id
1 'polypeptide(L)'
;VEVDGRPVREEKKVYILLNKPAGYISTVDDPRGRKTVLDLVADVKERVYPVGRLDYDTSGLLILTNDGDLTYKLTHPSFEVKKTYLVEVEGNPGKELERLEQGVLLSDGMTAPALVSRVKAGKESTSFQLTIHEGRNRQVRRMCEAIGHPVKSLKRIKFAFLELADLPEGKYRYLTEKEIKNLQGLA
;
A
#
# COMPACT_ATOMS: atom_id res chain seq x y z
N VAL A 1 17.78 -25.44 13.75
CA VAL A 1 17.66 -26.10 12.44
C VAL A 1 19.06 -26.39 11.91
N GLU A 2 19.25 -27.61 11.47
CA GLU A 2 20.52 -28.05 10.89
C GLU A 2 20.30 -28.52 9.46
N VAL A 3 21.27 -28.22 8.59
CA VAL A 3 21.35 -28.76 7.23
C VAL A 3 22.75 -29.36 7.09
N ASP A 4 22.81 -30.65 6.69
CA ASP A 4 24.06 -31.41 6.56
C ASP A 4 24.92 -31.39 7.83
N GLY A 5 24.25 -31.44 8.99
CA GLY A 5 24.91 -31.43 10.31
C GLY A 5 25.49 -30.08 10.71
N ARG A 6 25.19 -29.01 10.00
CA ARG A 6 25.64 -27.64 10.31
C ARG A 6 24.44 -26.79 10.72
N PRO A 7 24.58 -25.96 11.79
CA PRO A 7 23.52 -25.05 12.16
C PRO A 7 23.25 -24.03 11.03
N VAL A 8 21.98 -23.88 10.68
CA VAL A 8 21.54 -22.86 9.75
C VAL A 8 21.12 -21.64 10.56
N ARG A 9 21.80 -20.52 10.34
CA ARG A 9 21.43 -19.25 10.96
C ARG A 9 20.19 -18.68 10.24
N GLU A 10 19.15 -18.41 10.99
CA GLU A 10 18.03 -17.62 10.48
C GLU A 10 18.50 -16.20 10.23
N GLU A 11 18.07 -15.60 9.10
CA GLU A 11 18.29 -14.19 8.86
C GLU A 11 17.60 -13.36 9.94
N LYS A 12 18.25 -12.27 10.34
CA LYS A 12 17.64 -11.29 11.21
C LYS A 12 16.38 -10.74 10.56
N LYS A 13 15.29 -10.63 11.32
CA LYS A 13 14.06 -10.01 10.83
C LYS A 13 14.28 -8.52 10.69
N VAL A 14 13.94 -7.98 9.52
CA VAL A 14 14.01 -6.55 9.24
C VAL A 14 12.67 -6.06 8.71
N TYR A 15 12.40 -4.80 8.97
CA TYR A 15 11.11 -4.17 8.65
C TYR A 15 11.38 -2.79 8.08
N ILE A 16 10.99 -2.58 6.83
CA ILE A 16 11.30 -1.38 6.07
C ILE A 16 10.03 -0.70 5.63
N LEU A 17 9.99 0.61 5.79
CA LEU A 17 8.96 1.46 5.21
C LEU A 17 9.60 2.23 4.05
N LEU A 18 9.10 1.96 2.86
CA LEU A 18 9.54 2.59 1.62
C LEU A 18 8.49 3.57 1.13
N ASN A 19 8.91 4.75 0.68
CA ASN A 19 8.05 5.62 -0.11
C ASN A 19 8.30 5.30 -1.58
N LYS A 20 7.49 4.39 -2.12
CA LYS A 20 7.64 3.90 -3.48
C LYS A 20 7.25 4.98 -4.48
N PRO A 21 8.12 5.34 -5.44
CA PRO A 21 7.71 6.18 -6.57
C PRO A 21 6.83 5.37 -7.54
N ALA A 22 6.05 6.07 -8.34
CA ALA A 22 5.46 5.44 -9.53
C ALA A 22 6.59 5.00 -10.48
N GLY A 23 6.33 3.99 -11.29
CA GLY A 23 7.32 3.48 -12.23
C GLY A 23 8.18 2.33 -11.71
N TYR A 24 7.89 1.82 -10.51
CA TYR A 24 8.54 0.65 -9.93
C TYR A 24 7.52 -0.44 -9.65
N ILE A 25 7.90 -1.68 -9.92
CA ILE A 25 7.02 -2.84 -9.74
C ILE A 25 7.21 -3.42 -8.34
N SER A 26 6.12 -3.71 -7.65
CA SER A 26 6.13 -4.32 -6.30
C SER A 26 6.36 -5.83 -6.39
N THR A 27 7.59 -6.23 -6.74
CA THR A 27 7.98 -7.62 -6.86
C THR A 27 9.46 -7.78 -6.47
N VAL A 28 9.88 -9.01 -6.20
CA VAL A 28 11.29 -9.33 -5.93
C VAL A 28 12.09 -9.49 -7.21
N ASP A 29 11.43 -9.84 -8.30
CA ASP A 29 12.06 -10.06 -9.60
C ASP A 29 11.08 -9.77 -10.72
N ASP A 30 11.59 -9.26 -11.82
CA ASP A 30 10.79 -9.00 -13.00
C ASP A 30 11.47 -9.63 -14.23
N PRO A 31 10.84 -10.66 -14.86
CA PRO A 31 11.40 -11.32 -16.03
C PRO A 31 11.68 -10.37 -17.21
N ARG A 32 10.97 -9.23 -17.25
CA ARG A 32 11.15 -8.21 -18.29
C ARG A 32 12.26 -7.21 -17.97
N GLY A 33 12.92 -7.34 -16.81
CA GLY A 33 14.01 -6.46 -16.41
C GLY A 33 13.60 -5.04 -16.05
N ARG A 34 12.32 -4.81 -15.74
CA ARG A 34 11.84 -3.50 -15.31
C ARG A 34 12.31 -3.21 -13.88
N LYS A 35 12.34 -1.93 -13.53
CA LYS A 35 12.72 -1.52 -12.17
C LYS A 35 11.74 -2.07 -11.14
N THR A 36 12.26 -2.67 -10.08
CA THR A 36 11.47 -3.20 -8.97
C THR A 36 11.76 -2.43 -7.70
N VAL A 37 10.90 -2.60 -6.71
CA VAL A 37 11.08 -1.95 -5.40
C VAL A 37 12.37 -2.41 -4.70
N LEU A 38 12.90 -3.59 -5.02
CA LEU A 38 14.18 -4.05 -4.46
C LEU A 38 15.36 -3.19 -4.91
N ASP A 39 15.28 -2.57 -6.08
CA ASP A 39 16.33 -1.65 -6.54
C ASP A 39 16.48 -0.46 -5.62
N LEU A 40 15.42 -0.08 -4.92
CA LEU A 40 15.41 1.07 -4.01
C LEU A 40 15.95 0.73 -2.61
N VAL A 41 16.11 -0.55 -2.30
CA VAL A 41 16.62 -1.05 -1.03
C VAL A 41 17.82 -1.97 -1.23
N ALA A 42 18.57 -1.78 -2.32
CA ALA A 42 19.66 -2.64 -2.73
C ALA A 42 20.80 -2.75 -1.70
N ASP A 43 20.95 -1.76 -0.82
CA ASP A 43 21.93 -1.74 0.25
C ASP A 43 21.52 -2.54 1.50
N VAL A 44 20.28 -3.04 1.55
CA VAL A 44 19.83 -3.90 2.64
C VAL A 44 20.37 -5.31 2.43
N LYS A 45 21.08 -5.84 3.42
CA LYS A 45 21.75 -7.15 3.33
C LYS A 45 20.79 -8.33 3.39
N GLU A 46 19.76 -8.22 4.23
CA GLU A 46 18.77 -9.27 4.40
C GLU A 46 17.86 -9.35 3.18
N ARG A 47 17.34 -10.53 2.90
CA ARG A 47 16.35 -10.72 1.86
C ARG A 47 15.00 -10.21 2.37
N VAL A 48 14.47 -9.22 1.68
CA VAL A 48 13.15 -8.68 1.99
C VAL A 48 12.26 -8.77 0.75
N TYR A 49 10.95 -8.74 0.98
CA TYR A 49 9.95 -8.74 -0.09
C TYR A 49 8.83 -7.78 0.30
N PRO A 50 8.12 -7.25 -0.71
CA PRO A 50 7.03 -6.32 -0.42
C PRO A 50 5.86 -7.03 0.28
N VAL A 51 5.28 -6.34 1.25
CA VAL A 51 4.06 -6.76 1.94
C VAL A 51 2.88 -6.26 1.13
N GLY A 52 2.27 -7.18 0.37
CA GLY A 52 1.25 -6.82 -0.60
C GLY A 52 1.86 -6.11 -1.80
N ARG A 53 1.03 -5.33 -2.48
CA ARG A 53 1.44 -4.68 -3.73
C ARG A 53 0.89 -3.26 -3.81
N LEU A 54 1.69 -2.37 -4.35
CA LEU A 54 1.23 -1.12 -4.95
C LEU A 54 1.44 -1.24 -6.46
N ASP A 55 0.46 -0.82 -7.23
CA ASP A 55 0.54 -0.89 -8.68
C ASP A 55 1.71 -0.05 -9.22
N TYR A 56 2.13 -0.37 -10.44
CA TYR A 56 3.22 0.32 -11.13
C TYR A 56 3.03 1.85 -11.14
N ASP A 57 1.79 2.29 -11.38
CA ASP A 57 1.44 3.71 -11.47
C ASP A 57 0.97 4.33 -10.15
N THR A 58 1.09 3.61 -9.04
CA THR A 58 0.73 4.08 -7.71
C THR A 58 1.99 4.29 -6.87
N SER A 59 2.04 5.41 -6.16
CA SER A 59 3.15 5.73 -5.27
C SER A 59 2.74 5.55 -3.80
N GLY A 60 3.72 5.67 -2.91
CA GLY A 60 3.46 5.79 -1.49
C GLY A 60 4.03 4.68 -0.63
N LEU A 61 3.43 4.53 0.52
CA LEU A 61 3.90 3.68 1.60
C LEU A 61 3.81 2.19 1.22
N LEU A 62 4.96 1.52 1.22
CA LEU A 62 5.04 0.08 1.01
C LEU A 62 5.98 -0.50 2.08
N ILE A 63 5.52 -1.54 2.75
CA ILE A 63 6.34 -2.25 3.73
C ILE A 63 7.09 -3.37 3.02
N LEU A 64 8.39 -3.52 3.33
CA LEU A 64 9.17 -4.68 2.92
C LEU A 64 9.72 -5.35 4.17
N THR A 65 9.68 -6.67 4.20
CA THR A 65 10.14 -7.44 5.35
C THR A 65 10.48 -8.89 4.93
N ASN A 66 11.20 -9.58 5.80
CA ASN A 66 11.40 -11.02 5.70
C ASN A 66 10.62 -11.79 6.79
N ASP A 67 9.68 -11.13 7.46
CA ASP A 67 8.82 -11.73 8.48
C ASP A 67 7.52 -12.23 7.85
N GLY A 68 7.45 -13.54 7.57
CA GLY A 68 6.29 -14.14 6.92
C GLY A 68 5.01 -14.10 7.74
N ASP A 69 5.12 -14.24 9.05
CA ASP A 69 3.95 -14.19 9.94
C ASP A 69 3.31 -12.80 9.92
N LEU A 70 4.15 -11.76 9.99
CA LEU A 70 3.64 -10.39 9.91
C LEU A 70 3.05 -10.10 8.54
N THR A 71 3.70 -10.56 7.47
CA THR A 71 3.18 -10.39 6.10
C THR A 71 1.79 -11.00 5.97
N TYR A 72 1.58 -12.20 6.47
CA TYR A 72 0.28 -12.85 6.45
C TYR A 72 -0.77 -12.02 7.19
N LYS A 73 -0.46 -11.55 8.39
CA LYS A 73 -1.36 -10.72 9.19
C LYS A 73 -1.75 -9.43 8.48
N LEU A 74 -0.80 -8.79 7.81
CA LEU A 74 -1.04 -7.50 7.16
C LEU A 74 -1.74 -7.62 5.80
N THR A 75 -1.68 -8.79 5.16
CA THR A 75 -2.23 -8.97 3.81
C THR A 75 -3.47 -9.84 3.74
N HIS A 76 -3.70 -10.72 4.73
CA HIS A 76 -4.86 -11.59 4.69
C HIS A 76 -6.14 -10.77 4.94
N PRO A 77 -7.19 -10.94 4.08
CA PRO A 77 -8.40 -10.11 4.16
C PRO A 77 -9.13 -10.17 5.50
N SER A 78 -9.02 -11.27 6.24
CA SER A 78 -9.71 -11.43 7.53
C SER A 78 -9.26 -10.44 8.60
N PHE A 79 -8.07 -9.85 8.46
CA PHE A 79 -7.58 -8.87 9.43
C PHE A 79 -8.04 -7.44 9.12
N GLU A 80 -8.61 -7.20 7.96
CA GLU A 80 -9.20 -5.93 7.54
C GLU A 80 -8.31 -4.70 7.82
N VAL A 81 -7.01 -4.82 7.50
CA VAL A 81 -6.06 -3.73 7.75
C VAL A 81 -6.43 -2.52 6.90
N LYS A 82 -6.58 -1.38 7.57
CA LYS A 82 -6.96 -0.13 6.90
C LYS A 82 -5.79 0.51 6.18
N LYS A 83 -6.08 1.06 5.00
CA LYS A 83 -5.12 1.78 4.17
C LYS A 83 -5.75 3.09 3.74
N THR A 84 -4.99 4.17 3.81
CA THR A 84 -5.47 5.48 3.39
C THR A 84 -4.69 5.96 2.19
N TYR A 85 -5.42 6.40 1.18
CA TYR A 85 -4.86 6.90 -0.08
C TYR A 85 -5.16 8.38 -0.23
N LEU A 86 -4.17 9.13 -0.73
CA LEU A 86 -4.40 10.45 -1.26
C LEU A 86 -4.76 10.29 -2.73
N VAL A 87 -5.96 10.70 -3.09
CA VAL A 87 -6.54 10.50 -4.41
C VAL A 87 -6.77 11.84 -5.07
N GLU A 88 -6.31 11.99 -6.30
CA GLU A 88 -6.70 13.10 -7.16
C GLU A 88 -7.46 12.55 -8.35
N VAL A 89 -8.66 13.07 -8.58
CA VAL A 89 -9.53 12.65 -9.68
C VAL A 89 -9.81 13.81 -10.62
N GLU A 90 -10.20 13.48 -11.85
CA GLU A 90 -10.64 14.47 -12.82
C GLU A 90 -12.01 15.05 -12.43
N GLY A 91 -12.16 16.35 -12.59
CA GLY A 91 -13.41 17.05 -12.34
C GLY A 91 -13.74 17.21 -10.86
N ASN A 92 -15.01 17.42 -10.58
CA ASN A 92 -15.52 17.59 -9.22
C ASN A 92 -16.67 16.61 -9.00
N PRO A 93 -16.42 15.48 -8.30
CA PRO A 93 -17.45 14.48 -8.05
C PRO A 93 -18.57 14.95 -7.11
N GLY A 94 -18.32 15.95 -6.27
CA GLY A 94 -19.34 16.45 -5.37
C GLY A 94 -19.97 15.35 -4.52
N LYS A 95 -21.30 15.22 -4.60
CA LYS A 95 -22.06 14.20 -3.85
C LYS A 95 -21.74 12.77 -4.26
N GLU A 96 -21.18 12.56 -5.44
CA GLU A 96 -20.80 11.22 -5.90
C GLU A 96 -19.76 10.57 -4.98
N LEU A 97 -19.02 11.37 -4.20
CA LEU A 97 -18.09 10.83 -3.19
C LEU A 97 -18.79 9.99 -2.12
N GLU A 98 -20.06 10.27 -1.85
CA GLU A 98 -20.84 9.45 -0.90
C GLU A 98 -20.99 8.01 -1.39
N ARG A 99 -21.01 7.80 -2.71
CA ARG A 99 -21.09 6.46 -3.29
C ARG A 99 -19.83 5.64 -2.96
N LEU A 100 -18.67 6.28 -2.89
CA LEU A 100 -17.45 5.60 -2.45
C LEU A 100 -17.57 5.09 -1.02
N GLU A 101 -18.19 5.89 -0.15
CA GLU A 101 -18.38 5.52 1.26
C GLU A 101 -19.40 4.41 1.44
N GLN A 102 -20.46 4.40 0.65
CA GLN A 102 -21.52 3.40 0.73
C GLN A 102 -21.14 2.08 0.08
N GLY A 103 -20.21 2.11 -0.84
CA GLY A 103 -19.80 0.98 -1.66
C GLY A 103 -20.21 1.16 -3.11
N VAL A 104 -19.40 0.64 -4.00
CA VAL A 104 -19.58 0.75 -5.45
C VAL A 104 -19.62 -0.66 -6.03
N LEU A 105 -20.55 -0.91 -6.95
CA LEU A 105 -20.61 -2.18 -7.64
C LEU A 105 -19.55 -2.23 -8.75
N LEU A 106 -18.57 -3.09 -8.58
CA LEU A 106 -17.55 -3.39 -9.57
C LEU A 106 -17.82 -4.74 -10.22
N SER A 107 -17.04 -5.09 -11.24
CA SER A 107 -17.19 -6.38 -11.93
C SER A 107 -17.03 -7.59 -11.00
N ASP A 108 -16.25 -7.45 -9.94
CA ASP A 108 -15.99 -8.49 -8.95
C ASP A 108 -16.82 -8.32 -7.66
N GLY A 109 -17.85 -7.50 -7.70
CA GLY A 109 -18.81 -7.35 -6.61
C GLY A 109 -18.80 -5.98 -5.96
N MET A 110 -19.74 -5.77 -5.03
CA MET A 110 -19.86 -4.53 -4.27
C MET A 110 -18.63 -4.33 -3.38
N THR A 111 -18.08 -3.13 -3.39
CA THR A 111 -16.98 -2.80 -2.47
C THR A 111 -17.51 -2.57 -1.06
N ALA A 112 -16.69 -2.85 -0.06
CA ALA A 112 -17.02 -2.58 1.33
C ALA A 112 -17.13 -1.06 1.57
N PRO A 113 -17.86 -0.63 2.62
CA PRO A 113 -17.89 0.77 2.98
C PRO A 113 -16.49 1.35 3.20
N ALA A 114 -16.32 2.59 2.81
CA ALA A 114 -15.04 3.30 2.87
C ALA A 114 -15.25 4.66 3.56
N LEU A 115 -14.16 5.33 3.90
CA LEU A 115 -14.20 6.65 4.51
C LEU A 115 -13.55 7.66 3.58
N VAL A 116 -14.27 8.71 3.24
CA VAL A 116 -13.77 9.87 2.49
C VAL A 116 -13.50 11.01 3.46
N SER A 117 -12.36 11.64 3.34
CA SER A 117 -11.99 12.77 4.20
C SER A 117 -11.12 13.78 3.45
N ARG A 118 -10.94 14.96 4.04
CA ARG A 118 -10.05 16.02 3.54
C ARG A 118 -10.28 16.35 2.06
N VAL A 119 -11.52 16.57 1.69
CA VAL A 119 -11.88 16.90 0.31
C VAL A 119 -11.45 18.33 -0.02
N LYS A 120 -10.72 18.46 -1.13
CA LYS A 120 -10.36 19.74 -1.72
C LYS A 120 -10.92 19.77 -3.13
N ALA A 121 -12.10 20.35 -3.25
CA ALA A 121 -12.80 20.43 -4.54
C ALA A 121 -12.16 21.50 -5.41
N GLY A 122 -11.88 21.14 -6.66
CA GLY A 122 -11.42 22.05 -7.71
C GLY A 122 -12.31 21.93 -8.92
N LYS A 123 -12.12 22.84 -9.87
CA LYS A 123 -12.92 22.87 -11.10
C LYS A 123 -12.50 21.75 -12.05
N GLU A 124 -11.21 21.58 -12.24
CA GLU A 124 -10.65 20.58 -13.16
C GLU A 124 -10.28 19.28 -12.50
N SER A 125 -9.95 19.34 -11.21
CA SER A 125 -9.62 18.16 -10.42
C SER A 125 -10.02 18.35 -8.96
N THR A 126 -10.20 17.24 -8.28
CA THR A 126 -10.54 17.21 -6.86
C THR A 126 -9.63 16.21 -6.16
N SER A 127 -9.08 16.59 -5.00
CA SER A 127 -8.31 15.68 -4.18
C SER A 127 -9.05 15.35 -2.89
N PHE A 128 -8.84 14.15 -2.39
CA PHE A 128 -9.42 13.69 -1.13
C PHE A 128 -8.61 12.51 -0.60
N GLN A 129 -8.85 12.16 0.66
CA GLN A 129 -8.29 10.96 1.23
C GLN A 129 -9.38 9.88 1.28
N LEU A 130 -9.02 8.67 0.91
CA LEU A 130 -9.91 7.52 0.91
C LEU A 130 -9.29 6.40 1.74
N THR A 131 -10.02 5.96 2.77
CA THR A 131 -9.60 4.85 3.62
C THR A 131 -10.44 3.62 3.32
N ILE A 132 -9.76 2.52 2.98
CA ILE A 132 -10.38 1.23 2.68
C ILE A 132 -9.70 0.13 3.49
N HIS A 133 -10.38 -1.01 3.65
CA HIS A 133 -9.77 -2.19 4.28
C HIS A 133 -9.67 -3.39 3.35
N GLU A 134 -10.15 -3.25 2.12
CA GLU A 134 -10.01 -4.28 1.09
C GLU A 134 -8.73 -4.05 0.28
N GLY A 135 -8.30 -5.08 -0.47
CA GLY A 135 -7.11 -5.01 -1.30
C GLY A 135 -7.33 -5.59 -2.69
N ARG A 136 -8.48 -5.29 -3.32
CA ARG A 136 -8.76 -5.77 -4.68
C ARG A 136 -7.85 -5.09 -5.69
N ASN A 137 -7.57 -5.81 -6.77
CA ASN A 137 -6.73 -5.29 -7.86
C ASN A 137 -7.28 -3.95 -8.37
N ARG A 138 -6.45 -2.91 -8.34
CA ARG A 138 -6.74 -1.55 -8.82
C ARG A 138 -8.06 -1.00 -8.26
N GLN A 139 -8.36 -1.32 -7.02
CA GLN A 139 -9.67 -1.03 -6.42
C GLN A 139 -10.02 0.45 -6.42
N VAL A 140 -9.15 1.31 -5.91
CA VAL A 140 -9.43 2.75 -5.80
C VAL A 140 -9.67 3.35 -7.19
N ARG A 141 -8.84 2.98 -8.17
CA ARG A 141 -8.98 3.46 -9.55
C ARG A 141 -10.31 3.04 -10.16
N ARG A 142 -10.70 1.79 -9.96
CA ARG A 142 -11.97 1.28 -10.49
C ARG A 142 -13.18 1.91 -9.80
N MET A 143 -13.08 2.14 -8.49
CA MET A 143 -14.16 2.82 -7.76
C MET A 143 -14.37 4.24 -8.28
N CYS A 144 -13.30 4.98 -8.48
CA CYS A 144 -13.38 6.35 -8.99
C CYS A 144 -13.89 6.41 -10.43
N GLU A 145 -13.46 5.49 -11.28
CA GLU A 145 -13.98 5.37 -12.65
C GLU A 145 -15.49 5.09 -12.65
N ALA A 146 -15.94 4.21 -11.73
CA ALA A 146 -17.36 3.84 -11.64
C ALA A 146 -18.26 5.03 -11.27
N ILE A 147 -17.75 6.02 -10.57
CA ILE A 147 -18.50 7.26 -10.30
C ILE A 147 -18.27 8.35 -11.34
N GLY A 148 -17.56 8.02 -12.43
CA GLY A 148 -17.35 8.94 -13.56
C GLY A 148 -16.19 9.91 -13.40
N HIS A 149 -15.27 9.67 -12.47
CA HIS A 149 -14.14 10.56 -12.18
C HIS A 149 -12.83 9.77 -12.12
N PRO A 150 -12.16 9.54 -13.28
CA PRO A 150 -10.92 8.81 -13.32
C PRO A 150 -9.84 9.39 -12.42
N VAL A 151 -9.02 8.53 -11.86
CA VAL A 151 -7.89 8.93 -11.01
C VAL A 151 -6.79 9.55 -11.85
N LYS A 152 -6.34 10.73 -11.45
CA LYS A 152 -5.16 11.41 -12.03
C LYS A 152 -3.89 11.00 -11.32
N SER A 153 -3.92 10.93 -9.97
CA SER A 153 -2.79 10.48 -9.18
C SER A 153 -3.28 9.73 -7.94
N LEU A 154 -2.50 8.77 -7.51
CA LEU A 154 -2.85 7.91 -6.38
C LEU A 154 -1.60 7.61 -5.56
N LYS A 155 -1.66 7.91 -4.25
CA LYS A 155 -0.57 7.69 -3.33
C LYS A 155 -1.08 7.10 -2.04
N ARG A 156 -0.53 5.95 -1.63
CA ARG A 156 -0.87 5.40 -0.32
C ARG A 156 -0.07 6.14 0.75
N ILE A 157 -0.75 6.86 1.62
CA ILE A 157 -0.12 7.70 2.64
C ILE A 157 -0.14 7.07 4.02
N LYS A 158 -0.99 6.05 4.23
CA LYS A 158 -1.12 5.40 5.53
C LYS A 158 -1.42 3.92 5.34
N PHE A 159 -0.81 3.09 6.16
CA PHE A 159 -1.04 1.65 6.23
C PHE A 159 -1.14 1.26 7.70
N ALA A 160 -2.32 0.80 8.14
CA ALA A 160 -2.65 0.68 9.56
C ALA A 160 -2.42 2.03 10.24
N PHE A 161 -1.52 2.10 11.22
CA PHE A 161 -1.15 3.35 11.88
C PHE A 161 0.17 3.93 11.38
N LEU A 162 0.83 3.28 10.41
CA LEU A 162 2.06 3.81 9.81
C LEU A 162 1.73 4.93 8.83
N GLU A 163 2.52 5.97 8.86
CA GLU A 163 2.38 7.13 7.97
C GLU A 163 3.69 7.41 7.24
N LEU A 164 3.60 7.93 6.02
CA LEU A 164 4.78 8.35 5.28
C LEU A 164 5.50 9.52 5.94
N ALA A 165 4.74 10.40 6.58
CA ALA A 165 5.24 11.65 7.12
C ALA A 165 6.05 12.41 6.05
N ASP A 166 7.29 12.80 6.36
CA ASP A 166 8.16 13.56 5.47
C ASP A 166 9.21 12.70 4.76
N LEU A 167 9.02 11.38 4.73
CA LEU A 167 9.93 10.48 4.01
C LEU A 167 9.86 10.75 2.51
N PRO A 168 10.96 11.20 1.86
CA PRO A 168 10.93 11.52 0.43
C PRO A 168 10.66 10.30 -0.45
N GLU A 169 10.11 10.52 -1.63
CA GLU A 169 9.94 9.46 -2.62
C GLU A 169 11.28 8.79 -2.95
N GLY A 170 11.23 7.47 -3.10
CA GLY A 170 12.42 6.67 -3.39
C GLY A 170 13.28 6.35 -2.18
N LYS A 171 12.97 6.91 -1.03
CA LYS A 171 13.71 6.68 0.20
C LYS A 171 12.99 5.70 1.11
N TYR A 172 13.75 5.08 2.01
CA TYR A 172 13.19 4.15 2.98
C TYR A 172 13.78 4.42 4.36
N ARG A 173 13.10 3.91 5.37
CA ARG A 173 13.60 3.84 6.74
C ARG A 173 13.23 2.50 7.35
N TYR A 174 13.91 2.11 8.42
CA TYR A 174 13.51 0.96 9.21
C TYR A 174 12.36 1.36 10.13
N LEU A 175 11.49 0.40 10.45
CA LEU A 175 10.46 0.62 11.45
C LEU A 175 11.09 0.65 12.83
N THR A 176 10.50 1.43 13.74
CA THR A 176 10.89 1.42 15.16
C THR A 176 10.38 0.14 15.83
N GLU A 177 10.96 -0.24 16.96
CA GLU A 177 10.49 -1.38 17.74
C GLU A 177 9.03 -1.23 18.16
N LYS A 178 8.62 -0.01 18.50
CA LYS A 178 7.23 0.30 18.86
C LYS A 178 6.29 0.04 17.68
N GLU A 179 6.67 0.49 16.49
CA GLU A 179 5.89 0.26 15.26
C GLU A 179 5.76 -1.24 14.98
N ILE A 180 6.85 -1.97 15.10
CA ILE A 180 6.86 -3.42 14.87
C ILE A 180 5.92 -4.12 15.84
N LYS A 181 6.02 -3.81 17.13
CA LYS A 181 5.17 -4.40 18.17
C LYS A 181 3.69 -4.09 17.93
N ASN A 182 3.40 -2.85 17.55
CA ASN A 182 2.02 -2.45 17.27
C ASN A 182 1.45 -3.19 16.06
N LEU A 183 2.24 -3.38 15.01
CA LEU A 183 1.82 -4.18 13.85
C LEU A 183 1.57 -5.65 14.23
N GLN A 184 2.46 -6.23 15.02
CA GLN A 184 2.33 -7.61 15.49
C GLN A 184 1.09 -7.79 16.38
N GLY A 185 0.68 -6.74 17.07
CA GLY A 185 -0.48 -6.75 17.95
C GLY A 185 -1.83 -6.54 17.26
N LEU A 186 -1.86 -6.34 15.96
CA LEU A 186 -3.12 -6.24 15.22
C LEU A 186 -3.87 -7.57 15.24
N ALA A 187 -5.16 -7.49 15.53
CA ALA A 187 -6.03 -8.66 15.61
C ALA A 187 -6.82 -8.88 14.32
#